data_8ac96480152f40d83896654d825bed80
#
_entry.id   8ac96480152f40d83896654d825bed80
#
_cell.length_a   1.000
_cell.length_b   1.000
_cell.length_c   1.000
_cell.angle_alpha   90.00
_cell.angle_beta   90.00
_cell.angle_gamma   90.00
#
_symmetry.space_group_name_H-M   'P 1'
#
loop_
_entity.id
_entity.type
_entity.pdbx_description
1 polymer ?
#
loop_
_entity_poly.entity_id
_entity_poly.type
_entity_poly.pdbx_seq_one_letter_code
_entity_poly.pdbx_strand_id
1 'polypeptide(L)'
;MPTVHCSNRDCQAPNDLGDRLCKTCQTPLLKRYLWSVGDWIKAYQPGELLLDRYLLVRPQVLLDTTPALGVDGPEEIPDHILPYQKLLPFRLNVPEVYDYFPSWDEEKDLSVWLLDYGPVPLDETGEPLHDRLLPSLGEMWEQASPLQQLTWLWQMIRLWQPLQRQGVVSSLLEFDWLRVQGPQIFLQQLQLDEHQFYETKYLAGVWESLLTNAHPAIADFCQTLWQRLKQGKIPHADYLLRVLDTGIQSLAEQYDFSYTVFALTDGGPSRDHNEDACFPVSETPIEGQQLANTMTLICDGVGGQEGGEIASQWVIDHLPIRIISKIQKQMNEPDQIRSFIQHLKEDIEEVNEQLNRRNDREERVERERMGTTLVMALADFQQFFLANVGDSRCYWLTKDSCKQVTVDDDVASREVRLGLMLYRHAVELPRSGALTQAVGLGPAGQLHPIIQRLIVPTDCLFLLCSDGFCDNNRVEQYWQDDFLPVLQGDRPVAEAVPRLIELANQVNGHDNVSVALMHCQISPSVPT
;
A
#
# COMPACT_ATOMS: atom_id res chain seq x y z
N MET A 1 14.34 -26.58 -19.15
CA MET A 1 13.80 -25.22 -19.21
C MET A 1 13.76 -24.72 -17.77
N PRO A 2 13.99 -23.46 -17.49
CA PRO A 2 13.87 -22.95 -16.13
C PRO A 2 12.43 -23.13 -15.63
N THR A 3 12.28 -23.53 -14.37
CA THR A 3 10.99 -23.79 -13.72
C THR A 3 10.76 -22.77 -12.63
N VAL A 4 9.50 -22.49 -12.30
CA VAL A 4 9.10 -21.72 -11.14
C VAL A 4 8.38 -22.63 -10.14
N HIS A 5 8.76 -22.54 -8.87
CA HIS A 5 8.12 -23.34 -7.83
C HIS A 5 6.87 -22.63 -7.29
N CYS A 6 5.90 -23.42 -6.87
CA CYS A 6 4.68 -22.91 -6.27
C CYS A 6 5.00 -22.05 -5.03
N SER A 7 4.35 -20.89 -4.92
CA SER A 7 4.50 -19.99 -3.78
C SER A 7 3.79 -20.47 -2.50
N ASN A 8 2.96 -21.52 -2.61
CA ASN A 8 2.38 -22.17 -1.43
C ASN A 8 3.46 -22.96 -0.70
N ARG A 9 3.73 -22.59 0.56
CA ARG A 9 4.77 -23.19 1.41
C ARG A 9 4.60 -24.70 1.60
N ASP A 10 3.36 -25.20 1.61
CA ASP A 10 3.06 -26.62 1.80
C ASP A 10 3.20 -27.45 0.49
N CYS A 11 3.23 -26.77 -0.66
CA CYS A 11 3.26 -27.43 -1.97
C CYS A 11 4.65 -27.39 -2.60
N GLN A 12 5.16 -26.20 -2.90
CA GLN A 12 6.45 -25.91 -3.53
C GLN A 12 6.75 -26.73 -4.81
N ALA A 13 5.73 -27.30 -5.46
CA ALA A 13 5.90 -28.12 -6.66
C ALA A 13 6.45 -27.29 -7.83
N PRO A 14 7.36 -27.86 -8.66
CA PRO A 14 7.88 -27.19 -9.85
C PRO A 14 6.81 -27.07 -10.95
N ASN A 15 6.81 -25.94 -11.65
CA ASN A 15 5.90 -25.62 -12.75
C ASN A 15 6.68 -24.97 -13.89
N ASP A 16 6.13 -24.99 -15.09
CA ASP A 16 6.71 -24.26 -16.22
C ASP A 16 6.51 -22.75 -16.05
N LEU A 17 7.42 -21.93 -16.57
CA LEU A 17 7.30 -20.46 -16.46
C LEU A 17 6.01 -19.90 -17.06
N GLY A 18 5.44 -20.55 -18.10
CA GLY A 18 4.18 -20.13 -18.71
C GLY A 18 2.92 -20.51 -17.93
N ASP A 19 3.03 -21.35 -16.89
CA ASP A 19 1.86 -21.76 -16.13
C ASP A 19 1.31 -20.60 -15.30
N ARG A 20 -0.02 -20.49 -15.21
CA ARG A 20 -0.73 -19.54 -14.32
C ARG A 20 -1.08 -20.18 -12.98
N LEU A 21 -1.39 -21.47 -12.99
CA LEU A 21 -1.79 -22.24 -11.80
C LEU A 21 -0.80 -23.35 -11.54
N CYS A 22 -0.55 -23.65 -10.28
CA CYS A 22 0.26 -24.80 -9.89
C CYS A 22 -0.40 -26.10 -10.35
N LYS A 23 0.34 -26.95 -11.07
CA LYS A 23 -0.14 -28.25 -11.56
C LYS A 23 -0.55 -29.20 -10.46
N THR A 24 -0.01 -29.03 -9.24
CA THR A 24 -0.25 -29.91 -8.09
C THR A 24 -1.40 -29.43 -7.20
N CYS A 25 -1.39 -28.16 -6.74
CA CYS A 25 -2.34 -27.67 -5.75
C CYS A 25 -3.31 -26.60 -6.31
N GLN A 26 -3.22 -26.25 -7.58
CA GLN A 26 -4.04 -25.26 -8.28
C GLN A 26 -3.95 -23.82 -7.71
N THR A 27 -3.04 -23.56 -6.80
CA THR A 27 -2.78 -22.19 -6.33
C THR A 27 -2.24 -21.34 -7.48
N PRO A 28 -2.70 -20.09 -7.66
CA PRO A 28 -2.12 -19.17 -8.63
C PRO A 28 -0.63 -18.95 -8.38
N LEU A 29 0.17 -19.03 -9.44
CA LEU A 29 1.62 -18.87 -9.34
C LEU A 29 1.97 -17.38 -9.29
N LEU A 30 2.40 -16.92 -8.12
CA LEU A 30 2.86 -15.55 -7.94
C LEU A 30 4.31 -15.42 -8.43
N LYS A 31 4.49 -14.85 -9.62
CA LYS A 31 5.81 -14.58 -10.18
C LYS A 31 6.36 -13.27 -9.60
N ARG A 32 7.46 -13.37 -8.86
CA ARG A 32 8.13 -12.22 -8.24
C ARG A 32 9.30 -11.77 -9.12
N TYR A 33 9.09 -10.67 -9.85
CA TYR A 33 10.12 -10.00 -10.63
C TYR A 33 10.78 -8.90 -9.79
N LEU A 34 12.11 -8.90 -9.78
CA LEU A 34 12.93 -8.10 -8.88
C LEU A 34 13.86 -7.21 -9.70
N TRP A 35 14.09 -6.00 -9.23
CA TRP A 35 15.09 -5.09 -9.77
C TRP A 35 16.39 -5.21 -8.98
N SER A 36 17.52 -5.45 -9.65
CA SER A 36 18.81 -5.54 -8.99
C SER A 36 19.54 -4.19 -8.95
N VAL A 37 20.06 -3.85 -7.78
CA VAL A 37 20.93 -2.71 -7.54
C VAL A 37 22.32 -3.22 -7.18
N GLY A 38 23.33 -2.85 -7.96
CA GLY A 38 24.71 -3.30 -7.84
C GLY A 38 25.31 -3.59 -9.21
N ASP A 39 26.62 -3.41 -9.33
CA ASP A 39 27.27 -3.39 -10.65
C ASP A 39 27.63 -4.77 -11.20
N TRP A 40 27.95 -5.75 -10.36
CA TRP A 40 28.44 -7.03 -10.84
C TRP A 40 27.39 -7.88 -11.57
N ILE A 41 26.10 -7.62 -11.36
CA ILE A 41 25.02 -8.29 -12.10
C ILE A 41 25.16 -8.10 -13.63
N LYS A 42 25.82 -7.01 -14.05
CA LYS A 42 26.07 -6.70 -15.47
C LYS A 42 27.02 -7.69 -16.15
N ALA A 43 27.72 -8.54 -15.39
CA ALA A 43 28.58 -9.59 -15.94
C ALA A 43 27.79 -10.82 -16.43
N TYR A 44 26.53 -10.96 -16.06
CA TYR A 44 25.67 -12.10 -16.38
C TYR A 44 24.78 -11.81 -17.59
N GLN A 45 24.32 -12.88 -18.23
CA GLN A 45 23.47 -12.80 -19.42
C GLN A 45 22.04 -13.28 -19.11
N PRO A 46 21.01 -12.71 -19.76
CA PRO A 46 19.64 -13.23 -19.66
C PRO A 46 19.59 -14.74 -19.94
N GLY A 47 18.85 -15.46 -19.11
CA GLY A 47 18.73 -16.92 -19.12
C GLY A 47 19.64 -17.63 -18.11
N GLU A 48 20.58 -16.93 -17.47
CA GLU A 48 21.41 -17.52 -16.42
C GLU A 48 20.66 -17.56 -15.07
N LEU A 49 20.86 -18.66 -14.32
CA LEU A 49 20.32 -18.87 -12.99
C LEU A 49 21.40 -18.54 -11.95
N LEU A 50 21.16 -17.53 -11.13
CA LEU A 50 22.07 -17.08 -10.08
C LEU A 50 21.67 -17.71 -8.75
N LEU A 51 22.67 -18.19 -7.98
CA LEU A 51 22.50 -18.82 -6.68
C LEU A 51 21.45 -19.96 -6.69
N ASP A 52 21.32 -20.67 -7.80
CA ASP A 52 20.31 -21.73 -8.01
C ASP A 52 18.86 -21.29 -7.73
N ARG A 53 18.61 -19.98 -7.74
CA ARG A 53 17.31 -19.40 -7.37
C ARG A 53 16.82 -18.30 -8.30
N TYR A 54 17.66 -17.35 -8.66
CA TYR A 54 17.25 -16.12 -9.34
C TYR A 54 17.57 -16.21 -10.84
N LEU A 55 16.54 -16.35 -11.66
CA LEU A 55 16.69 -16.34 -13.12
C LEU A 55 16.82 -14.91 -13.62
N LEU A 56 17.94 -14.57 -14.26
CA LEU A 56 18.11 -13.29 -14.95
C LEU A 56 17.26 -13.29 -16.23
N VAL A 57 16.13 -12.58 -16.21
CA VAL A 57 15.17 -12.51 -17.33
C VAL A 57 15.62 -11.44 -18.34
N ARG A 58 16.01 -10.29 -17.84
CA ARG A 58 16.50 -9.12 -18.62
C ARG A 58 17.63 -8.44 -17.84
N PRO A 59 18.37 -7.53 -18.44
CA PRO A 59 19.37 -6.75 -17.69
C PRO A 59 18.76 -6.15 -16.42
N GLN A 60 19.34 -6.47 -15.26
CA GLN A 60 18.89 -6.05 -13.93
C GLN A 60 17.50 -6.57 -13.47
N VAL A 61 16.79 -7.36 -14.27
CA VAL A 61 15.49 -7.93 -13.91
C VAL A 61 15.63 -9.43 -13.64
N LEU A 62 15.35 -9.84 -12.40
CA LEU A 62 15.41 -11.24 -11.98
C LEU A 62 14.03 -11.75 -11.60
N LEU A 63 13.81 -13.04 -11.85
CA LEU A 63 12.65 -13.77 -11.36
C LEU A 63 13.07 -14.69 -10.22
N ASP A 64 12.42 -14.60 -9.07
CA ASP A 64 12.58 -15.60 -8.01
C ASP A 64 11.88 -16.90 -8.43
N THR A 65 12.66 -17.96 -8.67
CA THR A 65 12.13 -19.26 -9.08
C THR A 65 11.64 -20.12 -7.91
N THR A 66 11.93 -19.73 -6.67
CA THR A 66 11.53 -20.45 -5.45
C THR A 66 10.95 -19.50 -4.38
N PRO A 67 9.86 -18.76 -4.69
CA PRO A 67 9.37 -17.66 -3.85
C PRO A 67 8.88 -18.08 -2.45
N ALA A 68 8.58 -19.36 -2.24
CA ALA A 68 8.19 -19.90 -0.93
C ALA A 68 9.36 -20.07 0.05
N LEU A 69 10.60 -20.12 -0.45
CA LEU A 69 11.77 -20.26 0.41
C LEU A 69 12.11 -18.94 1.09
N GLY A 70 12.47 -19.02 2.37
CA GLY A 70 13.02 -17.91 3.13
C GLY A 70 14.30 -17.34 2.52
N VAL A 71 14.83 -16.30 3.11
CA VAL A 71 16.13 -15.69 2.75
C VAL A 71 17.01 -15.59 4.00
N ASP A 72 18.30 -15.78 3.82
CA ASP A 72 19.26 -15.50 4.87
C ASP A 72 19.57 -14.00 4.83
N GLY A 73 19.22 -13.29 5.90
CA GLY A 73 19.50 -11.85 5.99
C GLY A 73 20.99 -11.56 6.19
N PRO A 74 21.46 -10.36 5.86
CA PRO A 74 22.80 -9.91 6.23
C PRO A 74 22.93 -9.78 7.75
N GLU A 75 24.16 -9.88 8.28
CA GLU A 75 24.42 -9.64 9.69
C GLU A 75 24.11 -8.17 10.08
N GLU A 76 24.35 -7.25 9.18
CA GLU A 76 24.14 -5.82 9.36
C GLU A 76 23.60 -5.19 8.06
N ILE A 77 22.63 -4.29 8.18
CA ILE A 77 22.07 -3.58 7.02
C ILE A 77 22.97 -2.38 6.69
N PRO A 78 23.55 -2.29 5.48
CA PRO A 78 24.42 -1.18 5.11
C PRO A 78 23.68 0.17 5.06
N ASP A 79 24.41 1.26 5.28
CA ASP A 79 23.87 2.64 5.32
C ASP A 79 23.09 3.02 4.05
N HIS A 80 23.50 2.55 2.88
CA HIS A 80 22.80 2.85 1.62
C HIS A 80 21.49 2.06 1.43
N ILE A 81 21.24 1.03 2.23
CA ILE A 81 20.02 0.22 2.24
C ILE A 81 19.05 0.64 3.35
N LEU A 82 19.55 1.18 4.46
CA LEU A 82 18.72 1.64 5.57
C LEU A 82 17.57 2.58 5.15
N PRO A 83 17.72 3.50 4.17
CA PRO A 83 16.62 4.33 3.70
C PRO A 83 15.41 3.54 3.19
N TYR A 84 15.61 2.43 2.46
CA TYR A 84 14.51 1.59 1.98
C TYR A 84 13.67 1.04 3.13
N GLN A 85 14.31 0.61 4.20
CA GLN A 85 13.63 0.03 5.37
C GLN A 85 12.90 1.08 6.18
N LYS A 86 13.53 2.23 6.43
CA LYS A 86 12.90 3.35 7.14
C LYS A 86 11.78 4.02 6.35
N LEU A 87 11.76 3.85 5.04
CA LEU A 87 10.72 4.32 4.13
C LEU A 87 9.63 3.26 3.86
N LEU A 88 9.61 2.13 4.57
CA LEU A 88 8.55 1.12 4.49
C LEU A 88 7.13 1.71 4.57
N PRO A 89 6.82 2.75 5.38
CA PRO A 89 5.51 3.41 5.36
C PRO A 89 5.14 4.07 4.01
N PHE A 90 6.09 4.19 3.09
CA PHE A 90 5.91 4.73 1.74
C PHE A 90 6.01 3.65 0.65
N ARG A 91 5.69 2.41 0.99
CA ARG A 91 5.76 1.22 0.12
C ARG A 91 4.98 1.36 -1.19
N LEU A 92 3.99 2.26 -1.26
CA LEU A 92 3.32 2.59 -2.51
C LEU A 92 4.22 3.27 -3.54
N ASN A 93 5.32 3.89 -3.09
CA ASN A 93 6.18 4.73 -3.92
C ASN A 93 7.66 4.31 -3.88
N VAL A 94 8.08 3.55 -2.86
CA VAL A 94 9.45 3.10 -2.65
C VAL A 94 9.47 1.58 -2.61
N PRO A 95 10.33 0.90 -3.39
CA PRO A 95 10.40 -0.56 -3.40
C PRO A 95 10.93 -1.11 -2.08
N GLU A 96 10.48 -2.29 -1.74
CA GLU A 96 11.01 -3.05 -0.60
C GLU A 96 12.27 -3.82 -0.99
N VAL A 97 13.17 -4.00 -0.04
CA VAL A 97 14.31 -4.89 -0.24
C VAL A 97 13.87 -6.33 -0.04
N TYR A 98 13.94 -7.12 -1.11
CA TYR A 98 13.48 -8.51 -1.14
C TYR A 98 14.54 -9.50 -0.64
N ASP A 99 15.76 -9.34 -1.16
CA ASP A 99 16.92 -10.21 -0.85
C ASP A 99 18.22 -9.51 -1.25
N TYR A 100 19.35 -10.19 -1.03
CA TYR A 100 20.66 -9.69 -1.44
C TYR A 100 21.60 -10.82 -1.83
N PHE A 101 22.59 -10.49 -2.65
CA PHE A 101 23.75 -11.36 -2.90
C PHE A 101 24.93 -10.78 -2.16
N PRO A 102 25.56 -11.53 -1.24
CA PRO A 102 26.71 -11.04 -0.49
C PRO A 102 27.89 -10.76 -1.43
N SER A 103 28.72 -9.79 -1.07
CA SER A 103 29.98 -9.56 -1.77
C SER A 103 30.90 -10.76 -1.61
N TRP A 104 31.59 -11.16 -2.69
CA TRP A 104 32.65 -12.16 -2.63
C TRP A 104 34.03 -11.55 -2.33
N ASP A 105 34.15 -10.23 -2.38
CA ASP A 105 35.37 -9.45 -2.12
C ASP A 105 35.15 -8.63 -0.85
N GLU A 106 35.85 -8.99 0.21
CA GLU A 106 35.74 -8.32 1.52
C GLU A 106 36.26 -6.88 1.51
N GLU A 107 37.16 -6.53 0.54
CA GLU A 107 37.69 -5.17 0.42
C GLU A 107 36.79 -4.23 -0.40
N LYS A 108 35.84 -4.79 -1.17
CA LYS A 108 34.90 -4.05 -2.01
C LYS A 108 33.49 -4.50 -1.71
N ASP A 109 32.62 -3.57 -1.41
CA ASP A 109 31.20 -3.86 -1.36
C ASP A 109 30.68 -4.09 -2.80
N LEU A 110 30.68 -5.35 -3.22
CA LEU A 110 30.13 -5.84 -4.48
C LEU A 110 28.78 -6.51 -4.28
N SER A 111 28.11 -6.27 -3.16
CA SER A 111 26.78 -6.82 -2.91
C SER A 111 25.78 -6.34 -3.95
N VAL A 112 24.83 -7.22 -4.32
CA VAL A 112 23.69 -6.87 -5.16
C VAL A 112 22.43 -6.99 -4.33
N TRP A 113 21.62 -5.95 -4.34
CA TRP A 113 20.35 -5.90 -3.62
C TRP A 113 19.19 -6.05 -4.58
N LEU A 114 18.23 -6.88 -4.20
CA LEU A 114 17.04 -7.17 -5.00
C LEU A 114 15.86 -6.39 -4.43
N LEU A 115 15.24 -5.57 -5.27
CA LEU A 115 14.11 -4.73 -4.91
C LEU A 115 12.81 -5.33 -5.48
N ASP A 116 11.77 -5.45 -4.64
CA ASP A 116 10.44 -5.94 -5.01
C ASP A 116 9.48 -4.77 -5.30
N TYR A 117 8.82 -4.82 -6.46
CA TYR A 117 7.77 -3.87 -6.82
C TYR A 117 6.36 -4.44 -6.63
N GLY A 118 6.25 -5.66 -6.09
CA GLY A 118 5.01 -6.43 -6.04
C GLY A 118 4.60 -6.96 -7.42
N PRO A 119 3.33 -7.31 -7.62
CA PRO A 119 2.84 -7.75 -8.93
C PRO A 119 3.09 -6.69 -10.00
N VAL A 120 3.79 -7.06 -11.06
CA VAL A 120 4.07 -6.18 -12.21
C VAL A 120 3.22 -6.60 -13.41
N PRO A 121 2.88 -5.68 -14.35
CA PRO A 121 2.18 -6.03 -15.57
C PRO A 121 3.00 -7.01 -16.42
N LEU A 122 2.34 -8.08 -16.88
CA LEU A 122 2.93 -9.10 -17.73
C LEU A 122 2.25 -9.09 -19.10
N ASP A 123 2.98 -9.48 -20.14
CA ASP A 123 2.44 -9.71 -21.47
C ASP A 123 1.71 -11.06 -21.56
N GLU A 124 1.21 -11.40 -22.74
CA GLU A 124 0.50 -12.66 -23.00
C GLU A 124 1.38 -13.92 -22.79
N THR A 125 2.70 -13.76 -22.79
CA THR A 125 3.67 -14.85 -22.56
C THR A 125 4.04 -14.99 -21.08
N GLY A 126 3.60 -14.05 -20.24
CA GLY A 126 3.91 -13.98 -18.82
C GLY A 126 5.25 -13.31 -18.51
N GLU A 127 5.82 -12.56 -19.46
CA GLU A 127 7.02 -11.75 -19.28
C GLU A 127 6.66 -10.31 -18.89
N PRO A 128 7.51 -9.59 -18.11
CA PRO A 128 7.27 -8.19 -17.80
C PRO A 128 7.12 -7.32 -19.06
N LEU A 129 6.06 -6.50 -19.11
CA LEU A 129 5.76 -5.63 -20.26
C LEU A 129 6.88 -4.62 -20.54
N HIS A 130 7.61 -4.19 -19.49
CA HIS A 130 8.66 -3.19 -19.58
C HIS A 130 10.01 -3.77 -19.14
N ASP A 131 11.08 -3.36 -19.79
CA ASP A 131 12.46 -3.77 -19.50
C ASP A 131 12.91 -3.38 -18.10
N ARG A 132 12.31 -2.33 -17.53
CA ARG A 132 12.55 -1.83 -16.17
C ARG A 132 11.39 -2.09 -15.20
N LEU A 133 10.60 -3.12 -15.44
CA LEU A 133 9.43 -3.56 -14.68
C LEU A 133 8.20 -2.64 -14.81
N LEU A 134 8.37 -1.34 -14.82
CA LEU A 134 7.29 -0.36 -14.92
C LEU A 134 7.64 0.70 -15.97
N PRO A 135 6.65 1.30 -16.65
CA PRO A 135 6.87 2.40 -17.60
C PRO A 135 7.42 3.63 -16.90
N SER A 136 8.17 4.46 -17.65
CA SER A 136 8.63 5.73 -17.11
C SER A 136 7.49 6.74 -16.98
N LEU A 137 7.65 7.68 -16.04
CA LEU A 137 6.72 8.79 -15.89
C LEU A 137 6.58 9.59 -17.19
N GLY A 138 7.69 9.82 -17.91
CA GLY A 138 7.69 10.56 -19.17
C GLY A 138 6.88 9.90 -20.28
N GLU A 139 6.99 8.56 -20.43
CA GLU A 139 6.23 7.79 -21.41
C GLU A 139 4.72 7.84 -21.15
N MET A 140 4.32 7.84 -19.89
CA MET A 140 2.92 7.81 -19.51
C MET A 140 2.28 9.21 -19.37
N TRP A 141 3.10 10.27 -19.30
CA TRP A 141 2.64 11.62 -18.99
C TRP A 141 1.59 12.16 -19.97
N GLU A 142 1.87 12.04 -21.26
CA GLU A 142 0.98 12.60 -22.31
C GLU A 142 -0.33 11.79 -22.46
N GLN A 143 -0.35 10.54 -21.99
CA GLN A 143 -1.53 9.67 -22.04
C GLN A 143 -2.43 9.83 -20.80
N ALA A 144 -1.90 10.44 -19.75
CA ALA A 144 -2.57 10.57 -18.47
C ALA A 144 -3.65 11.67 -18.48
N SER A 145 -4.72 11.45 -17.72
CA SER A 145 -5.71 12.48 -17.45
C SER A 145 -5.08 13.66 -16.69
N PRO A 146 -5.65 14.87 -16.80
CA PRO A 146 -5.11 16.02 -16.06
C PRO A 146 -5.10 15.81 -14.54
N LEU A 147 -6.10 15.09 -14.01
CA LEU A 147 -6.15 14.76 -12.58
C LEU A 147 -5.02 13.79 -12.20
N GLN A 148 -4.71 12.82 -13.05
CA GLN A 148 -3.62 11.89 -12.83
C GLN A 148 -2.25 12.58 -12.89
N GLN A 149 -2.04 13.50 -13.86
CA GLN A 149 -0.82 14.30 -13.94
C GLN A 149 -0.56 15.10 -12.66
N LEU A 150 -1.56 15.83 -12.15
CA LEU A 150 -1.44 16.58 -10.90
C LEU A 150 -1.23 15.65 -9.69
N THR A 151 -1.87 14.48 -9.67
CA THR A 151 -1.71 13.50 -8.60
C THR A 151 -0.28 12.95 -8.55
N TRP A 152 0.36 12.71 -9.67
CA TRP A 152 1.76 12.28 -9.70
C TRP A 152 2.70 13.36 -9.17
N LEU A 153 2.51 14.63 -9.56
CA LEU A 153 3.29 15.74 -8.99
C LEU A 153 3.07 15.86 -7.48
N TRP A 154 1.83 15.70 -7.03
CA TRP A 154 1.48 15.71 -5.61
C TRP A 154 2.18 14.59 -4.82
N GLN A 155 2.23 13.37 -5.37
CA GLN A 155 2.93 12.25 -4.74
C GLN A 155 4.44 12.51 -4.63
N MET A 156 5.08 13.06 -5.67
CA MET A 156 6.50 13.44 -5.62
C MET A 156 6.78 14.42 -4.47
N ILE A 157 5.91 15.42 -4.29
CA ILE A 157 6.10 16.41 -3.22
C ILE A 157 5.79 15.83 -1.84
N ARG A 158 4.81 14.94 -1.74
CA ARG A 158 4.54 14.21 -0.49
C ARG A 158 5.76 13.39 -0.03
N LEU A 159 6.51 12.84 -0.96
CA LEU A 159 7.74 12.07 -0.69
C LEU A 159 8.95 12.95 -0.34
N TRP A 160 8.93 14.23 -0.69
CA TRP A 160 10.11 15.11 -0.54
C TRP A 160 10.71 15.09 0.86
N GLN A 161 9.92 15.40 1.89
CA GLN A 161 10.41 15.45 3.26
C GLN A 161 10.82 14.08 3.83
N PRO A 162 10.04 13.00 3.64
CA PRO A 162 10.46 11.66 4.04
C PRO A 162 11.82 11.26 3.45
N LEU A 163 12.00 11.45 2.15
CA LEU A 163 13.25 11.11 1.46
C LEU A 163 14.41 12.00 1.94
N GLN A 164 14.17 13.30 2.14
CA GLN A 164 15.20 14.23 2.64
C GLN A 164 15.65 13.86 4.06
N ARG A 165 14.74 13.39 4.93
CA ARG A 165 15.11 12.91 6.27
C ARG A 165 15.98 11.66 6.26
N GLN A 166 15.88 10.86 5.20
CA GLN A 166 16.69 9.66 5.01
C GLN A 166 17.92 9.91 4.13
N GLY A 167 18.15 11.16 3.69
CA GLY A 167 19.29 11.50 2.86
C GLY A 167 19.28 10.88 1.46
N VAL A 168 18.09 10.78 0.84
CA VAL A 168 17.89 10.16 -0.48
C VAL A 168 16.92 10.95 -1.38
N VAL A 169 16.70 12.23 -1.08
CA VAL A 169 15.73 13.05 -1.83
C VAL A 169 16.18 13.31 -3.28
N SER A 170 17.48 13.24 -3.56
CA SER A 170 18.02 13.33 -4.92
C SER A 170 17.45 12.25 -5.85
N SER A 171 16.99 11.12 -5.31
CA SER A 171 16.31 10.09 -6.11
C SER A 171 15.06 10.62 -6.85
N LEU A 172 14.38 11.66 -6.34
CA LEU A 172 13.29 12.35 -7.04
C LEU A 172 13.76 13.26 -8.18
N LEU A 173 15.04 13.56 -8.23
CA LEU A 173 15.65 14.43 -9.26
C LEU A 173 16.20 13.61 -10.44
N GLU A 174 16.27 12.29 -10.30
CA GLU A 174 16.65 11.37 -11.37
C GLU A 174 15.42 10.98 -12.19
N PHE A 175 15.18 11.71 -13.28
CA PHE A 175 13.96 11.55 -14.09
C PHE A 175 13.79 10.11 -14.60
N ASP A 176 14.88 9.46 -14.99
CA ASP A 176 14.90 8.08 -15.48
C ASP A 176 14.54 7.04 -14.42
N TRP A 177 14.46 7.42 -13.14
CA TRP A 177 14.04 6.52 -12.05
C TRP A 177 12.58 6.72 -11.64
N LEU A 178 11.93 7.73 -12.20
CA LEU A 178 10.49 7.95 -11.96
C LEU A 178 9.68 7.00 -12.83
N ARG A 179 9.05 6.03 -12.20
CA ARG A 179 8.20 5.01 -12.79
C ARG A 179 6.75 5.24 -12.38
N VAL A 180 5.82 4.68 -13.12
CA VAL A 180 4.40 4.76 -12.79
C VAL A 180 3.72 3.40 -12.92
N GLN A 181 2.77 3.15 -12.02
CA GLN A 181 1.86 2.02 -12.09
C GLN A 181 0.45 2.51 -11.79
N GLY A 182 -0.36 2.66 -12.84
CA GLY A 182 -1.67 3.28 -12.72
C GLY A 182 -1.56 4.68 -12.08
N PRO A 183 -2.28 4.96 -10.99
CA PRO A 183 -2.28 6.28 -10.33
C PRO A 183 -1.03 6.56 -9.50
N GLN A 184 -0.10 5.62 -9.38
CA GLN A 184 1.00 5.71 -8.43
C GLN A 184 2.31 6.01 -9.11
N ILE A 185 3.09 6.95 -8.54
CA ILE A 185 4.51 7.12 -8.84
C ILE A 185 5.32 6.11 -8.05
N PHE A 186 6.35 5.59 -8.68
CA PHE A 186 7.27 4.64 -8.11
C PHE A 186 8.72 5.04 -8.37
N LEU A 187 9.56 4.98 -7.35
CA LEU A 187 11.00 5.15 -7.51
C LEU A 187 11.64 3.84 -7.94
N GLN A 188 12.42 3.86 -9.03
CA GLN A 188 13.13 2.66 -9.51
C GLN A 188 14.10 2.14 -8.45
N GLN A 189 14.82 3.06 -7.82
CA GLN A 189 15.78 2.81 -6.75
C GLN A 189 16.05 4.11 -5.98
N LEU A 190 16.76 4.02 -4.86
CA LEU A 190 17.22 5.16 -4.08
C LEU A 190 18.73 5.34 -4.24
N GLN A 191 19.18 6.60 -4.13
CA GLN A 191 20.59 6.94 -4.00
C GLN A 191 20.80 7.88 -2.83
N LEU A 192 21.96 7.77 -2.19
CA LEU A 192 22.36 8.68 -1.13
C LEU A 192 22.61 10.08 -1.69
N ASP A 193 22.15 11.08 -0.96
CA ASP A 193 22.32 12.48 -1.31
C ASP A 193 23.79 12.91 -1.21
N GLU A 194 24.30 13.61 -2.22
CA GLU A 194 25.64 14.20 -2.20
C GLU A 194 25.70 15.46 -1.33
N HIS A 195 24.55 16.12 -1.12
CA HIS A 195 24.42 17.35 -0.35
C HIS A 195 23.51 17.15 0.87
N GLN A 196 23.84 17.81 1.96
CA GLN A 196 23.05 17.75 3.20
C GLN A 196 21.61 18.24 3.05
N PHE A 197 21.34 19.11 2.06
CA PHE A 197 20.02 19.71 1.87
C PHE A 197 19.75 20.00 0.40
N TYR A 198 18.57 19.63 -0.06
CA TYR A 198 18.05 19.94 -1.38
C TYR A 198 16.86 20.89 -1.28
N GLU A 199 16.87 21.94 -2.10
CA GLU A 199 15.77 22.89 -2.21
C GLU A 199 14.78 22.46 -3.30
N THR A 200 13.49 22.75 -3.11
CA THR A 200 12.44 22.42 -4.10
C THR A 200 12.66 23.07 -5.47
N LYS A 201 13.48 24.12 -5.56
CA LYS A 201 13.83 24.74 -6.85
C LYS A 201 14.50 23.77 -7.84
N TYR A 202 15.20 22.73 -7.35
CA TYR A 202 15.81 21.72 -8.21
C TYR A 202 14.79 20.91 -9.01
N LEU A 203 13.54 20.81 -8.53
CA LEU A 203 12.44 20.22 -9.30
C LEU A 203 12.14 20.96 -10.60
N ALA A 204 12.49 22.25 -10.70
CA ALA A 204 12.22 23.02 -11.92
C ALA A 204 12.90 22.42 -13.17
N GLY A 205 14.08 21.81 -13.02
CA GLY A 205 14.77 21.11 -14.10
C GLY A 205 14.09 19.78 -14.46
N VAL A 206 13.81 18.97 -13.44
CA VAL A 206 13.17 17.64 -13.64
C VAL A 206 11.77 17.76 -14.19
N TRP A 207 11.00 18.76 -13.72
CA TRP A 207 9.62 18.97 -14.12
C TRP A 207 9.44 19.79 -15.40
N GLU A 208 10.50 20.34 -15.99
CA GLU A 208 10.40 21.19 -17.18
C GLU A 208 9.65 20.48 -18.32
N SER A 209 10.06 19.27 -18.66
CA SER A 209 9.42 18.48 -19.72
C SER A 209 7.98 18.10 -19.39
N LEU A 210 7.70 17.74 -18.12
CA LEU A 210 6.36 17.41 -17.66
C LEU A 210 5.42 18.64 -17.75
N LEU A 211 5.84 19.75 -17.15
CA LEU A 211 4.99 20.93 -17.02
C LEU A 211 4.78 21.68 -18.36
N THR A 212 5.74 21.58 -19.30
CA THR A 212 5.58 22.14 -20.64
C THR A 212 4.70 21.28 -21.55
N ASN A 213 4.61 19.96 -21.30
CA ASN A 213 3.79 19.01 -22.03
C ASN A 213 2.56 18.56 -21.21
N ALA A 214 2.11 19.40 -20.29
CA ALA A 214 0.93 19.10 -19.48
C ALA A 214 -0.36 19.11 -20.32
N HIS A 215 -1.34 18.33 -19.88
CA HIS A 215 -2.66 18.28 -20.51
C HIS A 215 -3.26 19.71 -20.64
N PRO A 216 -3.93 20.06 -21.76
CA PRO A 216 -4.45 21.41 -22.01
C PRO A 216 -5.30 21.98 -20.87
N ALA A 217 -6.09 21.16 -20.18
CA ALA A 217 -6.94 21.58 -19.06
C ALA A 217 -6.17 22.14 -17.85
N ILE A 218 -4.88 21.82 -17.73
CA ILE A 218 -4.01 22.26 -16.61
C ILE A 218 -2.77 23.02 -17.09
N ALA A 219 -2.63 23.30 -18.37
CA ALA A 219 -1.43 23.89 -18.97
C ALA A 219 -1.05 25.24 -18.33
N ASP A 220 -2.01 26.15 -18.14
CA ASP A 220 -1.77 27.47 -17.52
C ASP A 220 -1.34 27.35 -16.06
N PHE A 221 -1.94 26.42 -15.32
CA PHE A 221 -1.56 26.11 -13.94
C PHE A 221 -0.11 25.57 -13.89
N CYS A 222 0.21 24.61 -14.73
CA CYS A 222 1.52 23.99 -14.82
C CYS A 222 2.60 25.00 -15.25
N GLN A 223 2.32 25.86 -16.23
CA GLN A 223 3.23 26.91 -16.66
C GLN A 223 3.53 27.90 -15.52
N THR A 224 2.50 28.33 -14.79
CA THR A 224 2.64 29.23 -13.64
C THR A 224 3.46 28.56 -12.53
N LEU A 225 3.21 27.29 -12.26
CA LEU A 225 3.93 26.49 -11.26
C LEU A 225 5.42 26.40 -11.63
N TRP A 226 5.74 26.04 -12.86
CA TRP A 226 7.11 25.93 -13.34
C TRP A 226 7.87 27.25 -13.22
N GLN A 227 7.26 28.37 -13.64
CA GLN A 227 7.87 29.69 -13.50
C GLN A 227 8.18 30.06 -12.05
N ARG A 228 7.27 29.73 -11.12
CA ARG A 228 7.49 29.97 -9.69
C ARG A 228 8.60 29.11 -9.11
N LEU A 229 8.68 27.85 -9.50
CA LEU A 229 9.78 26.93 -9.13
C LEU A 229 11.11 27.48 -9.61
N LYS A 230 11.21 27.81 -10.90
CA LYS A 230 12.43 28.34 -11.55
C LYS A 230 12.91 29.65 -10.92
N GLN A 231 11.98 30.49 -10.46
CA GLN A 231 12.29 31.76 -9.80
C GLN A 231 12.59 31.60 -8.29
N GLY A 232 12.56 30.39 -7.75
CA GLY A 232 12.76 30.15 -6.31
C GLY A 232 11.65 30.76 -5.44
N LYS A 233 10.45 30.99 -5.98
CA LYS A 233 9.31 31.58 -5.26
C LYS A 233 8.50 30.55 -4.47
N ILE A 234 8.92 29.30 -4.49
CA ILE A 234 8.34 28.21 -3.70
C ILE A 234 9.30 27.90 -2.56
N PRO A 235 8.99 28.34 -1.34
CA PRO A 235 9.96 28.33 -0.24
C PRO A 235 10.26 26.92 0.31
N HIS A 236 9.29 26.01 0.26
CA HIS A 236 9.41 24.65 0.81
C HIS A 236 8.34 23.71 0.25
N ALA A 237 8.54 22.39 0.43
CA ALA A 237 7.65 21.34 -0.09
C ALA A 237 6.20 21.47 0.40
N ASP A 238 5.95 21.82 1.67
CA ASP A 238 4.59 21.99 2.20
C ASP A 238 3.81 23.11 1.51
N TYR A 239 4.49 24.18 1.06
CA TYR A 239 3.85 25.23 0.27
C TYR A 239 3.47 24.70 -1.12
N LEU A 240 4.38 23.96 -1.75
CA LEU A 240 4.12 23.35 -3.06
C LEU A 240 2.99 22.33 -2.99
N LEU A 241 2.94 21.52 -1.93
CA LEU A 241 1.88 20.56 -1.68
C LEU A 241 0.51 21.26 -1.63
N ARG A 242 0.40 22.39 -0.89
CA ARG A 242 -0.85 23.19 -0.84
C ARG A 242 -1.25 23.77 -2.21
N VAL A 243 -0.29 24.21 -3.00
CA VAL A 243 -0.56 24.70 -4.37
C VAL A 243 -1.14 23.57 -5.24
N LEU A 244 -0.56 22.38 -5.15
CA LEU A 244 -1.07 21.20 -5.87
C LEU A 244 -2.42 20.75 -5.33
N ASP A 245 -2.63 20.76 -4.00
CA ASP A 245 -3.95 20.48 -3.40
C ASP A 245 -5.03 21.40 -3.97
N THR A 246 -4.76 22.70 -4.06
CA THR A 246 -5.70 23.67 -4.66
C THR A 246 -5.97 23.37 -6.14
N GLY A 247 -4.93 23.04 -6.90
CA GLY A 247 -5.08 22.67 -8.32
C GLY A 247 -5.90 21.40 -8.52
N ILE A 248 -5.62 20.37 -7.73
CA ILE A 248 -6.36 19.10 -7.73
C ILE A 248 -7.81 19.31 -7.35
N GLN A 249 -8.08 20.09 -6.30
CA GLN A 249 -9.44 20.39 -5.85
C GLN A 249 -10.26 21.10 -6.94
N SER A 250 -9.70 22.15 -7.52
CA SER A 250 -10.37 22.90 -8.59
C SER A 250 -10.64 22.05 -9.84
N LEU A 251 -9.72 21.12 -10.14
CA LEU A 251 -9.88 20.20 -11.27
C LEU A 251 -10.92 19.12 -10.97
N ALA A 252 -10.96 18.60 -9.74
CA ALA A 252 -11.87 17.56 -9.30
C ALA A 252 -13.36 18.00 -9.38
N GLU A 253 -13.65 19.30 -9.33
CA GLU A 253 -15.00 19.84 -9.55
C GLU A 253 -15.56 19.54 -10.95
N GLN A 254 -14.71 19.14 -11.90
CA GLN A 254 -15.09 18.75 -13.26
C GLN A 254 -15.38 17.24 -13.41
N TYR A 255 -15.34 16.50 -12.30
CA TYR A 255 -15.54 15.05 -12.27
C TYR A 255 -16.62 14.67 -11.25
N ASP A 256 -17.38 13.65 -11.61
CA ASP A 256 -18.30 12.98 -10.71
C ASP A 256 -17.60 11.76 -10.10
N PHE A 257 -17.60 11.67 -8.76
CA PHE A 257 -17.07 10.55 -7.99
C PHE A 257 -18.23 9.76 -7.41
N SER A 258 -18.21 8.46 -7.58
CA SER A 258 -19.17 7.54 -6.97
C SER A 258 -18.44 6.41 -6.26
N TYR A 259 -18.86 6.13 -5.03
CA TYR A 259 -18.31 5.07 -4.21
C TYR A 259 -19.41 4.08 -3.87
N THR A 260 -19.14 2.79 -4.10
CA THR A 260 -19.99 1.69 -3.65
C THR A 260 -19.23 0.91 -2.59
N VAL A 261 -19.79 0.83 -1.39
CA VAL A 261 -19.17 0.20 -0.22
C VAL A 261 -20.00 -0.98 0.23
N PHE A 262 -19.35 -2.14 0.44
CA PHE A 262 -19.98 -3.30 1.05
C PHE A 262 -18.99 -4.06 1.92
N ALA A 263 -19.41 -4.43 3.13
CA ALA A 263 -18.59 -5.14 4.10
C ALA A 263 -19.35 -6.35 4.64
N LEU A 264 -18.63 -7.46 4.83
CA LEU A 264 -19.12 -8.67 5.48
C LEU A 264 -18.06 -9.25 6.40
N THR A 265 -18.53 -9.93 7.44
CA THR A 265 -17.72 -10.75 8.34
C THR A 265 -18.30 -12.15 8.45
N ASP A 266 -17.45 -13.15 8.63
CA ASP A 266 -17.81 -14.57 8.78
C ASP A 266 -16.92 -15.23 9.82
N GLY A 267 -17.50 -16.10 10.66
CA GLY A 267 -16.75 -16.77 11.72
C GLY A 267 -15.71 -17.79 11.26
N GLY A 268 -15.70 -18.10 9.96
CA GLY A 268 -14.80 -19.12 9.41
C GLY A 268 -15.16 -20.55 9.86
N PRO A 269 -14.61 -21.57 9.19
CA PRO A 269 -14.95 -22.97 9.47
C PRO A 269 -14.26 -23.55 10.72
N SER A 270 -13.23 -22.88 11.26
CA SER A 270 -12.36 -23.43 12.32
C SER A 270 -12.49 -22.73 13.67
N ARG A 271 -13.30 -21.67 13.77
CA ARG A 271 -13.52 -20.90 14.99
C ARG A 271 -14.91 -21.07 15.54
N ASP A 272 -15.06 -21.15 16.87
CA ASP A 272 -16.36 -21.26 17.54
C ASP A 272 -17.08 -19.90 17.68
N HIS A 273 -16.33 -18.80 17.66
CA HIS A 273 -16.79 -17.42 17.80
C HIS A 273 -16.19 -16.56 16.69
N ASN A 274 -16.91 -15.48 16.35
CA ASN A 274 -16.39 -14.45 15.45
C ASN A 274 -15.92 -13.25 16.28
N GLU A 275 -14.62 -13.06 16.38
CA GLU A 275 -13.99 -11.91 17.04
C GLU A 275 -13.82 -10.71 16.11
N ASP A 276 -14.04 -10.91 14.80
CA ASP A 276 -14.04 -9.84 13.80
C ASP A 276 -15.34 -9.05 13.82
N ALA A 277 -15.25 -7.77 13.48
CA ALA A 277 -16.40 -6.91 13.22
C ALA A 277 -16.13 -5.97 12.04
N CYS A 278 -17.17 -5.60 11.30
CA CYS A 278 -17.07 -4.70 10.17
C CYS A 278 -18.16 -3.61 10.17
N PHE A 279 -17.87 -2.50 9.52
CA PHE A 279 -18.81 -1.40 9.25
C PHE A 279 -18.72 -1.01 7.76
N PRO A 280 -19.83 -0.69 7.09
CA PRO A 280 -21.20 -0.66 7.61
C PRO A 280 -21.77 -2.07 7.78
N VAL A 281 -22.64 -2.23 8.78
CA VAL A 281 -23.47 -3.43 8.92
C VAL A 281 -24.70 -3.25 8.03
N SER A 282 -24.69 -3.87 6.85
CA SER A 282 -25.75 -3.73 5.85
C SER A 282 -25.92 -5.02 5.06
N GLU A 283 -27.16 -5.35 4.67
CA GLU A 283 -27.45 -6.48 3.79
C GLU A 283 -27.19 -6.17 2.30
N THR A 284 -26.97 -4.91 1.97
CA THR A 284 -26.77 -4.43 0.59
C THR A 284 -25.67 -3.38 0.55
N PRO A 285 -24.99 -3.22 -0.59
CA PRO A 285 -24.01 -2.15 -0.78
C PRO A 285 -24.61 -0.76 -0.53
N ILE A 286 -23.77 0.13 0.01
CA ILE A 286 -24.09 1.54 0.24
C ILE A 286 -23.40 2.37 -0.83
N GLU A 287 -24.16 3.27 -1.48
CA GLU A 287 -23.62 4.21 -2.45
C GLU A 287 -23.46 5.61 -1.83
N GLY A 288 -22.37 6.28 -2.15
CA GLY A 288 -22.10 7.62 -1.64
C GLY A 288 -21.00 8.36 -2.39
N GLN A 289 -20.85 9.62 -2.07
CA GLN A 289 -19.80 10.50 -2.63
C GLN A 289 -19.02 11.21 -1.53
N GLN A 290 -19.56 11.25 -0.33
CA GLN A 290 -19.05 12.00 0.81
C GLN A 290 -18.83 11.12 2.01
N LEU A 291 -17.92 11.53 2.88
CA LEU A 291 -17.41 10.83 4.06
C LEU A 291 -18.44 10.00 4.84
N ALA A 292 -19.64 10.53 5.07
CA ALA A 292 -20.64 9.86 5.90
C ALA A 292 -21.17 8.55 5.27
N ASN A 293 -21.16 8.45 3.94
CA ASN A 293 -21.69 7.30 3.21
C ASN A 293 -20.60 6.45 2.54
N THR A 294 -19.33 6.84 2.71
CA THR A 294 -18.19 6.13 2.12
C THR A 294 -17.27 5.51 3.17
N MET A 295 -17.63 5.62 4.45
CA MET A 295 -16.82 5.06 5.54
C MET A 295 -16.98 3.54 5.61
N THR A 296 -15.85 2.85 5.75
CA THR A 296 -15.82 1.42 6.07
C THR A 296 -14.67 1.11 7.03
N LEU A 297 -14.90 0.15 7.93
CA LEU A 297 -13.94 -0.30 8.93
C LEU A 297 -13.98 -1.82 9.02
N ILE A 298 -12.81 -2.39 9.34
CA ILE A 298 -12.67 -3.77 9.82
C ILE A 298 -11.86 -3.74 11.11
N CYS A 299 -12.29 -4.52 12.06
CA CYS A 299 -11.68 -4.71 13.36
C CYS A 299 -11.57 -6.22 13.62
N ASP A 300 -10.36 -6.70 13.84
CA ASP A 300 -10.03 -8.06 14.20
C ASP A 300 -9.73 -8.09 15.69
N GLY A 301 -10.55 -8.80 16.44
CA GLY A 301 -10.53 -8.80 17.90
C GLY A 301 -9.44 -9.69 18.47
N VAL A 302 -8.67 -9.14 19.42
CA VAL A 302 -7.65 -9.87 20.16
C VAL A 302 -7.94 -9.85 21.66
N GLY A 303 -7.78 -10.99 22.33
CA GLY A 303 -7.99 -11.11 23.77
C GLY A 303 -8.42 -12.50 24.19
N GLY A 304 -8.38 -12.80 25.50
CA GLY A 304 -8.81 -14.10 26.03
C GLY A 304 -10.32 -14.26 26.03
N GLN A 305 -10.80 -15.45 25.68
CA GLN A 305 -12.23 -15.86 25.65
C GLN A 305 -13.10 -14.91 24.82
N GLU A 306 -13.97 -14.10 25.43
CA GLU A 306 -14.91 -13.19 24.75
C GLU A 306 -14.32 -11.76 24.54
N GLY A 307 -13.04 -11.55 24.86
CA GLY A 307 -12.45 -10.22 24.89
C GLY A 307 -12.31 -9.57 23.51
N GLY A 308 -11.94 -10.35 22.51
CA GLY A 308 -11.77 -9.90 21.12
C GLY A 308 -13.08 -9.41 20.51
N GLU A 309 -14.14 -10.22 20.57
CA GLU A 309 -15.47 -9.87 20.06
C GLU A 309 -16.02 -8.58 20.68
N ILE A 310 -15.85 -8.40 22.01
CA ILE A 310 -16.27 -7.18 22.69
C ILE A 310 -15.48 -5.97 22.21
N ALA A 311 -14.16 -6.11 21.99
CA ALA A 311 -13.32 -5.01 21.58
C ALA A 311 -13.60 -4.57 20.14
N SER A 312 -13.70 -5.50 19.20
CA SER A 312 -14.00 -5.20 17.80
C SER A 312 -15.37 -4.53 17.67
N GLN A 313 -16.39 -5.10 18.30
CA GLN A 313 -17.74 -4.52 18.30
C GLN A 313 -17.78 -3.14 18.97
N TRP A 314 -17.00 -2.93 20.05
CA TRP A 314 -16.91 -1.63 20.70
C TRP A 314 -16.41 -0.54 19.75
N VAL A 315 -15.38 -0.81 18.97
CA VAL A 315 -14.85 0.14 18.00
C VAL A 315 -15.86 0.43 16.90
N ILE A 316 -16.53 -0.59 16.36
CA ILE A 316 -17.57 -0.45 15.33
C ILE A 316 -18.75 0.39 15.81
N ASP A 317 -19.16 0.23 17.06
CA ASP A 317 -20.31 0.97 17.63
C ASP A 317 -19.98 2.43 17.94
N HIS A 318 -18.73 2.77 18.27
CA HIS A 318 -18.38 4.09 18.80
C HIS A 318 -17.62 4.97 17.82
N LEU A 319 -16.67 4.43 17.07
CA LEU A 319 -15.79 5.24 16.22
C LEU A 319 -16.53 5.90 15.04
N PRO A 320 -17.40 5.20 14.27
CA PRO A 320 -18.14 5.80 13.17
C PRO A 320 -19.02 6.96 13.61
N ILE A 321 -19.75 6.79 14.73
CA ILE A 321 -20.65 7.82 15.27
C ILE A 321 -19.88 9.10 15.62
N ARG A 322 -18.71 8.96 16.23
CA ARG A 322 -17.85 10.10 16.60
C ARG A 322 -17.36 10.86 15.36
N ILE A 323 -16.86 10.14 14.37
CA ILE A 323 -16.36 10.73 13.12
C ILE A 323 -17.50 11.42 12.38
N ILE A 324 -18.62 10.72 12.12
CA ILE A 324 -19.76 11.25 11.38
C ILE A 324 -20.34 12.50 12.08
N SER A 325 -20.42 12.51 13.41
CA SER A 325 -20.93 13.68 14.16
C SER A 325 -20.10 14.96 13.98
N LYS A 326 -18.83 14.83 13.62
CA LYS A 326 -17.89 15.94 13.40
C LYS A 326 -17.78 16.36 11.93
N ILE A 327 -18.23 15.51 11.00
CA ILE A 327 -18.24 15.81 9.56
C ILE A 327 -19.34 16.84 9.29
N GLN A 328 -18.99 18.12 9.29
CA GLN A 328 -19.95 19.20 9.07
C GLN A 328 -19.86 19.89 7.70
N LYS A 329 -18.79 19.68 6.92
CA LYS A 329 -18.53 20.32 5.62
C LYS A 329 -17.57 19.52 4.76
N GLN A 330 -17.68 19.68 3.43
CA GLN A 330 -16.67 19.28 2.46
C GLN A 330 -15.28 19.81 2.85
N MET A 331 -14.26 18.96 2.70
CA MET A 331 -12.87 19.32 3.02
C MET A 331 -12.18 19.92 1.80
N ASN A 332 -12.50 21.15 1.49
CA ASN A 332 -12.03 21.83 0.27
C ASN A 332 -10.74 22.62 0.48
N GLU A 333 -10.37 22.90 1.73
CA GLU A 333 -9.21 23.71 2.05
C GLU A 333 -8.08 22.86 2.71
N PRO A 334 -6.81 23.09 2.37
CA PRO A 334 -5.69 22.31 2.92
C PRO A 334 -5.62 22.31 4.45
N ASP A 335 -6.02 23.40 5.10
CA ASP A 335 -6.06 23.50 6.57
C ASP A 335 -7.21 22.67 7.17
N GLN A 336 -8.33 22.54 6.46
CA GLN A 336 -9.44 21.67 6.85
C GLN A 336 -9.05 20.20 6.77
N ILE A 337 -8.32 19.81 5.73
CA ILE A 337 -7.80 18.44 5.55
C ILE A 337 -6.85 18.08 6.71
N ARG A 338 -5.92 18.98 7.05
CA ARG A 338 -5.00 18.76 8.18
C ARG A 338 -5.73 18.65 9.51
N SER A 339 -6.69 19.51 9.75
CA SER A 339 -7.54 19.47 10.94
C SER A 339 -8.34 18.16 11.00
N PHE A 340 -8.86 17.69 9.87
CA PHE A 340 -9.60 16.45 9.80
C PHE A 340 -8.72 15.24 10.14
N ILE A 341 -7.52 15.14 9.57
CA ILE A 341 -6.55 14.09 9.91
C ILE A 341 -6.24 14.08 11.41
N GLN A 342 -6.06 15.27 12.01
CA GLN A 342 -5.82 15.40 13.43
C GLN A 342 -7.03 14.93 14.27
N HIS A 343 -8.24 15.30 13.87
CA HIS A 343 -9.46 14.84 14.54
C HIS A 343 -9.68 13.33 14.41
N LEU A 344 -9.36 12.73 13.25
CA LEU A 344 -9.40 11.26 13.11
C LEU A 344 -8.49 10.58 14.12
N LYS A 345 -7.27 11.09 14.27
CA LYS A 345 -6.32 10.56 15.25
C LYS A 345 -6.88 10.67 16.68
N GLU A 346 -7.38 11.84 17.05
CA GLU A 346 -7.97 12.09 18.38
C GLU A 346 -9.19 11.18 18.65
N ASP A 347 -10.02 10.93 17.65
CA ASP A 347 -11.17 10.04 17.78
C ASP A 347 -10.76 8.58 18.01
N ILE A 348 -9.75 8.10 17.29
CA ILE A 348 -9.19 6.75 17.50
C ILE A 348 -8.55 6.63 18.89
N GLU A 349 -7.76 7.63 19.29
CA GLU A 349 -7.12 7.66 20.62
C GLU A 349 -8.15 7.70 21.75
N GLU A 350 -9.26 8.42 21.58
CA GLU A 350 -10.33 8.49 22.59
C GLU A 350 -11.10 7.15 22.71
N VAL A 351 -11.41 6.47 21.58
CA VAL A 351 -12.05 5.15 21.59
C VAL A 351 -11.12 4.13 22.23
N ASN A 352 -9.83 4.17 21.93
CA ASN A 352 -8.81 3.38 22.59
C ASN A 352 -8.80 3.59 24.10
N GLU A 353 -8.79 4.85 24.54
CA GLU A 353 -8.76 5.19 25.97
C GLU A 353 -10.02 4.70 26.70
N GLN A 354 -11.18 4.76 26.06
CA GLN A 354 -12.43 4.25 26.64
C GLN A 354 -12.38 2.73 26.84
N LEU A 355 -11.87 1.99 25.84
CA LEU A 355 -11.74 0.53 25.92
C LEU A 355 -10.64 0.14 26.94
N ASN A 356 -9.52 0.87 26.96
CA ASN A 356 -8.45 0.68 27.94
C ASN A 356 -8.96 0.86 29.38
N ARG A 357 -9.73 1.94 29.65
CA ARG A 357 -10.36 2.16 30.97
C ARG A 357 -11.39 1.10 31.33
N ARG A 358 -12.07 0.50 30.34
CA ARG A 358 -12.96 -0.62 30.57
C ARG A 358 -12.20 -1.84 31.03
N ASN A 359 -11.08 -2.18 30.37
CA ASN A 359 -10.17 -3.24 30.80
C ASN A 359 -9.71 -3.06 32.25
N ASP A 360 -9.31 -1.82 32.62
CA ASP A 360 -8.84 -1.52 33.98
C ASP A 360 -9.97 -1.66 35.02
N ARG A 361 -11.19 -1.24 34.70
CA ARG A 361 -12.36 -1.39 35.59
C ARG A 361 -12.80 -2.83 35.80
N GLU A 362 -12.60 -3.66 34.76
CA GLU A 362 -12.90 -5.10 34.80
C GLU A 362 -11.69 -5.91 35.34
N GLU A 363 -10.61 -5.24 35.77
CA GLU A 363 -9.38 -5.84 36.32
C GLU A 363 -8.72 -6.84 35.36
N ARG A 364 -8.89 -6.64 34.03
CA ARG A 364 -8.28 -7.50 33.01
C ARG A 364 -6.78 -7.21 32.88
N VAL A 365 -5.98 -8.26 32.87
CA VAL A 365 -4.51 -8.17 32.85
C VAL A 365 -3.92 -8.98 31.70
N GLU A 366 -2.80 -8.53 31.16
CA GLU A 366 -2.04 -9.21 30.09
C GLU A 366 -2.94 -9.71 28.95
N ARG A 367 -3.00 -11.05 28.75
CA ARG A 367 -3.77 -11.67 27.66
C ARG A 367 -5.28 -11.66 27.83
N GLU A 368 -5.77 -11.30 29.02
CA GLU A 368 -7.21 -11.15 29.27
C GLU A 368 -7.73 -9.75 28.86
N ARG A 369 -6.84 -8.82 28.57
CA ARG A 369 -7.24 -7.48 28.10
C ARG A 369 -7.89 -7.59 26.72
N MET A 370 -9.01 -6.91 26.58
CA MET A 370 -9.74 -6.74 25.33
C MET A 370 -8.97 -5.77 24.42
N GLY A 371 -8.73 -6.16 23.21
CA GLY A 371 -8.11 -5.32 22.18
C GLY A 371 -8.61 -5.68 20.81
N THR A 372 -8.33 -4.85 19.83
CA THR A 372 -8.68 -5.10 18.44
C THR A 372 -7.76 -4.35 17.49
N THR A 373 -7.56 -4.87 16.30
CA THR A 373 -7.00 -4.11 15.19
C THR A 373 -8.00 -3.06 14.73
N LEU A 374 -7.56 -2.17 13.87
CA LEU A 374 -8.39 -1.22 13.14
C LEU A 374 -7.80 -0.99 11.76
N VAL A 375 -8.55 -1.27 10.71
CA VAL A 375 -8.32 -0.69 9.38
C VAL A 375 -9.58 0.03 8.96
N MET A 376 -9.46 1.33 8.66
CA MET A 376 -10.59 2.21 8.35
C MET A 376 -10.29 3.02 7.11
N ALA A 377 -11.25 3.06 6.19
CA ALA A 377 -11.22 3.89 4.99
C ALA A 377 -12.45 4.80 4.93
N LEU A 378 -12.23 6.00 4.40
CA LEU A 378 -13.30 6.94 4.08
C LEU A 378 -12.88 7.83 2.92
N ALA A 379 -13.83 8.19 2.07
CA ALA A 379 -13.59 8.99 0.88
C ALA A 379 -14.44 10.27 0.87
N ASP A 380 -13.86 11.33 0.32
CA ASP A 380 -14.52 12.62 0.08
C ASP A 380 -14.13 13.11 -1.32
N PHE A 381 -14.97 12.87 -2.31
CA PHE A 381 -14.66 13.06 -3.73
C PHE A 381 -13.36 12.38 -4.14
N GLN A 382 -12.36 13.13 -4.63
CA GLN A 382 -11.05 12.59 -5.02
C GLN A 382 -10.14 12.23 -3.84
N GLN A 383 -10.52 12.55 -2.60
CA GLN A 383 -9.70 12.30 -1.42
C GLN A 383 -10.07 10.98 -0.76
N PHE A 384 -9.07 10.22 -0.39
CA PHE A 384 -9.23 8.98 0.34
C PHE A 384 -8.36 9.03 1.60
N PHE A 385 -8.96 8.73 2.74
CA PHE A 385 -8.30 8.69 4.03
C PHE A 385 -8.30 7.27 4.55
N LEU A 386 -7.13 6.81 4.95
CA LEU A 386 -6.92 5.49 5.52
C LEU A 386 -6.29 5.64 6.90
N ALA A 387 -6.86 4.95 7.88
CA ALA A 387 -6.25 4.82 9.20
C ALA A 387 -6.08 3.33 9.53
N ASN A 388 -4.93 2.96 10.13
CA ASN A 388 -4.72 1.60 10.60
C ASN A 388 -3.99 1.55 11.94
N VAL A 389 -4.29 0.50 12.69
CA VAL A 389 -3.65 0.01 13.90
C VAL A 389 -3.71 -1.52 13.85
N GLY A 390 -2.57 -2.19 13.96
CA GLY A 390 -2.50 -3.65 13.88
C GLY A 390 -2.13 -4.15 12.48
N ASP A 391 -2.53 -5.37 12.15
CA ASP A 391 -2.16 -6.12 10.95
C ASP A 391 -3.33 -6.42 10.00
N SER A 392 -4.52 -5.94 10.30
CA SER A 392 -5.58 -5.84 9.28
C SER A 392 -5.16 -4.88 8.19
N ARG A 393 -5.41 -5.23 6.92
CA ARG A 393 -4.78 -4.58 5.77
C ARG A 393 -5.76 -3.84 4.88
N CYS A 394 -5.24 -2.82 4.20
CA CYS A 394 -5.87 -2.18 3.07
C CYS A 394 -5.03 -2.36 1.81
N TYR A 395 -5.67 -2.74 0.70
CA TYR A 395 -5.08 -2.83 -0.63
C TYR A 395 -5.72 -1.82 -1.57
N TRP A 396 -4.92 -1.21 -2.43
CA TRP A 396 -5.37 -0.39 -3.55
C TRP A 396 -5.20 -1.17 -4.85
N LEU A 397 -6.32 -1.44 -5.52
CA LEU A 397 -6.36 -2.22 -6.75
C LEU A 397 -6.81 -1.34 -7.91
N THR A 398 -6.12 -1.49 -9.02
CA THR A 398 -6.46 -0.87 -10.32
C THR A 398 -6.45 -1.96 -11.39
N LYS A 399 -6.72 -1.60 -12.64
CA LYS A 399 -6.65 -2.56 -13.75
C LYS A 399 -5.26 -3.17 -13.92
N ASP A 400 -4.22 -2.45 -13.51
CA ASP A 400 -2.81 -2.80 -13.75
C ASP A 400 -2.03 -3.10 -12.47
N SER A 401 -2.65 -2.99 -11.29
CA SER A 401 -1.92 -3.13 -10.02
C SER A 401 -2.78 -3.63 -8.86
N CYS A 402 -2.11 -4.34 -7.96
CA CYS A 402 -2.59 -4.68 -6.62
C CYS A 402 -1.49 -4.31 -5.63
N LYS A 403 -1.74 -3.33 -4.76
CA LYS A 403 -0.75 -2.82 -3.81
C LYS A 403 -1.30 -2.75 -2.41
N GLN A 404 -0.63 -3.38 -1.45
CA GLN A 404 -0.92 -3.16 -0.02
C GLN A 404 -0.55 -1.73 0.35
N VAL A 405 -1.48 -0.99 0.94
CA VAL A 405 -1.30 0.41 1.36
C VAL A 405 -0.81 0.48 2.80
N THR A 406 -1.37 -0.35 3.68
CA THR A 406 -1.01 -0.43 5.10
C THR A 406 0.35 -1.09 5.29
N VAL A 407 0.96 -0.81 6.42
CA VAL A 407 2.11 -1.56 6.96
C VAL A 407 1.66 -2.13 8.29
N ASP A 408 1.86 -3.42 8.47
CA ASP A 408 1.40 -4.13 9.66
C ASP A 408 2.15 -3.64 10.90
N ASP A 409 1.45 -3.53 12.03
CA ASP A 409 2.03 -3.23 13.33
C ASP A 409 2.39 -4.53 14.06
N ASP A 410 3.21 -5.35 13.40
CA ASP A 410 3.74 -6.59 13.92
C ASP A 410 5.25 -6.50 14.26
N VAL A 411 5.79 -7.57 14.85
CA VAL A 411 7.21 -7.64 15.20
C VAL A 411 8.07 -7.60 13.94
N ALA A 412 7.70 -8.31 12.87
CA ALA A 412 8.48 -8.34 11.64
C ALA A 412 8.64 -6.95 11.02
N SER A 413 7.54 -6.23 10.83
CA SER A 413 7.54 -4.88 10.27
C SER A 413 8.28 -3.87 11.17
N ARG A 414 8.22 -4.07 12.50
CA ARG A 414 8.99 -3.25 13.45
C ARG A 414 10.50 -3.45 13.26
N GLU A 415 10.98 -4.70 13.17
CA GLU A 415 12.41 -5.00 12.98
C GLU A 415 12.92 -4.41 11.66
N VAL A 416 12.10 -4.46 10.59
CA VAL A 416 12.43 -3.82 9.32
C VAL A 416 12.52 -2.30 9.47
N ARG A 417 11.52 -1.64 10.06
CA ARG A 417 11.51 -0.17 10.25
C ARG A 417 12.67 0.33 11.11
N LEU A 418 13.14 -0.50 12.03
CA LEU A 418 14.34 -0.21 12.83
C LEU A 418 15.65 -0.36 12.03
N GLY A 419 15.60 -0.99 10.84
CA GLY A 419 16.78 -1.25 10.01
C GLY A 419 17.60 -2.43 10.50
N LEU A 420 16.98 -3.38 11.19
CA LEU A 420 17.70 -4.51 11.80
C LEU A 420 17.75 -5.73 10.88
N MET A 421 16.75 -5.93 10.02
CA MET A 421 16.72 -7.07 9.09
C MET A 421 15.80 -6.84 7.89
N LEU A 422 15.91 -7.67 6.86
CA LEU A 422 15.00 -7.69 5.71
C LEU A 422 13.65 -8.28 6.12
N TYR A 423 12.55 -7.84 5.48
CA TYR A 423 11.20 -8.31 5.80
C TYR A 423 11.08 -9.85 5.68
N ARG A 424 11.60 -10.43 4.59
CA ARG A 424 11.56 -11.88 4.38
C ARG A 424 12.36 -12.69 5.40
N HIS A 425 13.37 -12.10 6.01
CA HIS A 425 14.08 -12.68 7.15
C HIS A 425 13.29 -12.49 8.45
N ALA A 426 12.74 -11.30 8.66
CA ALA A 426 11.97 -10.96 9.87
C ALA A 426 10.73 -11.85 10.07
N VAL A 427 10.04 -12.25 8.99
CA VAL A 427 8.86 -13.14 9.08
C VAL A 427 9.19 -14.57 9.50
N GLU A 428 10.44 -15.00 9.43
CA GLU A 428 10.88 -16.31 9.93
C GLU A 428 11.20 -16.30 11.44
N LEU A 429 11.19 -15.13 12.08
CA LEU A 429 11.44 -15.03 13.54
C LEU A 429 10.29 -15.66 14.34
N PRO A 430 10.59 -16.27 15.49
CA PRO A 430 9.56 -16.66 16.44
C PRO A 430 8.70 -15.44 16.82
N ARG A 431 7.37 -15.56 16.70
CA ARG A 431 6.40 -14.48 16.98
C ARG A 431 6.50 -13.26 16.05
N SER A 432 6.98 -13.43 14.83
CA SER A 432 7.08 -12.36 13.84
C SER A 432 5.74 -11.64 13.60
N GLY A 433 4.63 -12.37 13.57
CA GLY A 433 3.27 -11.83 13.44
C GLY A 433 2.63 -11.35 14.76
N ALA A 434 3.37 -11.30 15.88
CA ALA A 434 2.79 -10.74 17.10
C ALA A 434 2.60 -9.23 16.99
N LEU A 435 1.39 -8.76 17.28
CA LEU A 435 1.05 -7.35 17.25
C LEU A 435 1.92 -6.53 18.21
N THR A 436 2.39 -5.39 17.74
CA THR A 436 3.13 -4.40 18.54
C THR A 436 2.23 -3.34 19.14
N GLN A 437 1.04 -3.14 18.56
CA GLN A 437 -0.02 -2.31 19.12
C GLN A 437 -1.40 -2.79 18.65
N ALA A 438 -2.42 -2.56 19.46
CA ALA A 438 -3.83 -2.75 19.14
C ALA A 438 -4.68 -1.76 19.97
N VAL A 439 -5.86 -1.42 19.48
CA VAL A 439 -6.82 -0.55 20.17
C VAL A 439 -7.31 -1.25 21.44
N GLY A 440 -7.24 -0.57 22.60
CA GLY A 440 -7.69 -1.08 23.91
C GLY A 440 -6.58 -1.70 24.77
N LEU A 441 -5.43 -2.08 24.22
CA LEU A 441 -4.38 -2.77 24.99
C LEU A 441 -3.52 -1.84 25.83
N GLY A 442 -3.47 -0.55 25.51
CA GLY A 442 -2.66 0.42 26.24
C GLY A 442 -3.29 1.82 26.28
N PRO A 443 -2.74 2.76 27.10
CA PRO A 443 -3.22 4.13 27.16
C PRO A 443 -3.03 4.87 25.83
N ALA A 444 -3.82 5.94 25.60
CA ALA A 444 -3.81 6.70 24.35
C ALA A 444 -2.41 7.17 23.92
N GLY A 445 -1.54 7.57 24.87
CA GLY A 445 -0.17 8.02 24.57
C GLY A 445 0.79 6.94 24.05
N GLN A 446 0.38 5.65 24.05
CA GLN A 446 1.14 4.53 23.50
C GLN A 446 0.57 4.03 22.18
N LEU A 447 -0.64 4.46 21.82
CA LEU A 447 -1.22 4.14 20.53
C LEU A 447 -0.73 5.14 19.48
N HIS A 448 -0.28 4.63 18.34
CA HIS A 448 0.22 5.43 17.23
C HIS A 448 -0.50 5.07 15.92
N PRO A 449 -1.78 5.49 15.74
CA PRO A 449 -2.50 5.22 14.51
C PRO A 449 -1.78 5.81 13.31
N ILE A 450 -1.60 5.02 12.26
CA ILE A 450 -1.06 5.49 10.98
C ILE A 450 -2.23 6.03 10.17
N ILE A 451 -2.22 7.33 9.85
CA ILE A 451 -3.24 7.95 9.02
C ILE A 451 -2.60 8.43 7.73
N GLN A 452 -3.12 7.95 6.60
CA GLN A 452 -2.67 8.30 5.27
C GLN A 452 -3.78 9.00 4.49
N ARG A 453 -3.41 10.01 3.70
CA ARG A 453 -4.26 10.61 2.70
C ARG A 453 -3.74 10.23 1.32
N LEU A 454 -4.64 9.78 0.45
CA LEU A 454 -4.37 9.47 -0.94
C LEU A 454 -5.29 10.33 -1.83
N ILE A 455 -4.89 10.54 -3.08
CA ILE A 455 -5.71 11.15 -4.11
C ILE A 455 -6.10 10.05 -5.09
N VAL A 456 -7.38 9.95 -5.42
CA VAL A 456 -7.94 8.95 -6.33
C VAL A 456 -8.23 9.60 -7.67
N PRO A 457 -7.37 9.43 -8.70
CA PRO A 457 -7.52 10.09 -9.99
C PRO A 457 -8.19 9.22 -11.06
N THR A 458 -8.42 7.93 -10.78
CA THR A 458 -8.98 6.94 -11.73
C THR A 458 -9.83 5.91 -10.99
N ASP A 459 -10.67 5.18 -11.74
CA ASP A 459 -11.42 4.05 -11.21
C ASP A 459 -10.50 3.08 -10.48
N CYS A 460 -10.93 2.65 -9.31
CA CYS A 460 -10.16 1.71 -8.48
C CYS A 460 -11.03 1.01 -7.45
N LEU A 461 -10.45 -0.02 -6.81
CA LEU A 461 -10.99 -0.67 -5.63
C LEU A 461 -10.05 -0.44 -4.44
N PHE A 462 -10.64 -0.24 -3.28
CA PHE A 462 -9.96 -0.44 -2.02
C PHE A 462 -10.55 -1.67 -1.34
N LEU A 463 -9.67 -2.60 -0.99
CA LEU A 463 -10.01 -3.77 -0.20
C LEU A 463 -9.50 -3.55 1.22
N LEU A 464 -10.37 -3.64 2.21
CA LEU A 464 -9.99 -3.77 3.60
C LEU A 464 -10.28 -5.20 4.04
N CYS A 465 -9.38 -5.81 4.81
CA CYS A 465 -9.54 -7.19 5.26
C CYS A 465 -8.78 -7.48 6.56
N SER A 466 -9.29 -8.45 7.34
CA SER A 466 -8.54 -9.09 8.41
C SER A 466 -7.51 -10.08 7.86
N ASP A 467 -6.61 -10.57 8.70
CA ASP A 467 -5.55 -11.52 8.35
C ASP A 467 -6.11 -12.84 7.83
N GLY A 468 -7.27 -13.30 8.33
CA GLY A 468 -7.97 -14.48 7.83
C GLY A 468 -8.26 -14.46 6.33
N PHE A 469 -8.32 -13.27 5.69
CA PHE A 469 -8.40 -13.14 4.25
C PHE A 469 -7.02 -12.96 3.58
N CYS A 470 -6.17 -12.07 4.10
CA CYS A 470 -4.96 -11.62 3.38
C CYS A 470 -3.70 -12.45 3.65
N ASP A 471 -3.73 -13.36 4.60
CA ASP A 471 -2.59 -14.22 4.91
C ASP A 471 -2.09 -15.01 3.69
N ASN A 472 -0.79 -15.33 3.69
CA ASN A 472 -0.12 -16.09 2.65
C ASN A 472 -0.15 -15.44 1.24
N ASN A 473 -0.19 -14.11 1.14
CA ASN A 473 -0.29 -13.34 -0.11
C ASN A 473 -1.53 -13.69 -0.95
N ARG A 474 -2.67 -13.99 -0.32
CA ARG A 474 -3.89 -14.40 -1.03
C ARG A 474 -4.43 -13.30 -1.93
N VAL A 475 -4.39 -12.05 -1.47
CA VAL A 475 -4.83 -10.91 -2.29
C VAL A 475 -4.00 -10.83 -3.56
N GLU A 476 -2.68 -10.89 -3.45
CA GLU A 476 -1.76 -10.82 -4.60
C GLU A 476 -1.86 -12.03 -5.53
N GLN A 477 -2.26 -13.19 -5.02
CA GLN A 477 -2.46 -14.40 -5.83
C GLN A 477 -3.75 -14.36 -6.64
N TYR A 478 -4.84 -13.84 -6.06
CA TYR A 478 -6.19 -13.95 -6.62
C TYR A 478 -6.75 -12.65 -7.20
N TRP A 479 -6.00 -11.52 -7.14
CA TRP A 479 -6.55 -10.21 -7.51
C TRP A 479 -7.05 -10.14 -8.97
N GLN A 480 -6.38 -10.81 -9.91
CA GLN A 480 -6.79 -10.80 -11.31
C GLN A 480 -8.11 -11.55 -11.55
N ASP A 481 -8.33 -12.65 -10.83
CA ASP A 481 -9.50 -13.49 -11.03
C ASP A 481 -10.73 -13.01 -10.23
N ASP A 482 -10.53 -12.36 -9.09
CA ASP A 482 -11.62 -12.00 -8.19
C ASP A 482 -11.92 -10.49 -8.10
N PHE A 483 -10.93 -9.62 -8.26
CA PHE A 483 -11.12 -8.16 -8.16
C PHE A 483 -11.15 -7.45 -9.52
N LEU A 484 -10.37 -7.91 -10.50
CA LEU A 484 -10.37 -7.29 -11.83
C LEU A 484 -11.75 -7.32 -12.51
N PRO A 485 -12.57 -8.39 -12.41
CA PRO A 485 -13.94 -8.37 -12.93
C PRO A 485 -14.83 -7.29 -12.29
N VAL A 486 -14.59 -6.90 -11.02
CA VAL A 486 -15.34 -5.80 -10.38
C VAL A 486 -14.94 -4.46 -11.00
N LEU A 487 -13.64 -4.23 -11.21
CA LEU A 487 -13.10 -3.03 -11.88
C LEU A 487 -13.57 -2.89 -13.33
N GLN A 488 -13.83 -4.02 -14.00
CA GLN A 488 -14.32 -4.06 -15.39
C GLN A 488 -15.84 -3.92 -15.49
N GLY A 489 -16.53 -3.96 -14.33
CA GLY A 489 -18.00 -3.89 -14.28
C GLY A 489 -18.70 -5.23 -14.58
N ASP A 490 -17.94 -6.32 -14.71
CA ASP A 490 -18.46 -7.67 -14.99
C ASP A 490 -19.07 -8.33 -13.75
N ARG A 491 -18.68 -7.87 -12.55
CA ARG A 491 -19.20 -8.38 -11.27
C ARG A 491 -19.51 -7.22 -10.35
N PRO A 492 -20.76 -7.10 -9.86
CA PRO A 492 -21.11 -6.08 -8.88
C PRO A 492 -20.47 -6.38 -7.51
N VAL A 493 -20.20 -5.32 -6.72
CA VAL A 493 -19.63 -5.42 -5.37
C VAL A 493 -20.47 -6.33 -4.46
N ALA A 494 -21.82 -6.31 -4.62
CA ALA A 494 -22.75 -7.16 -3.90
C ALA A 494 -22.51 -8.67 -4.07
N GLU A 495 -22.01 -9.08 -5.23
CA GLU A 495 -21.68 -10.48 -5.52
C GLU A 495 -20.20 -10.80 -5.21
N ALA A 496 -19.34 -9.79 -5.33
CA ALA A 496 -17.91 -9.98 -5.11
C ALA A 496 -17.59 -10.26 -3.63
N VAL A 497 -18.12 -9.49 -2.70
CA VAL A 497 -17.78 -9.61 -1.28
C VAL A 497 -18.16 -10.97 -0.69
N PRO A 498 -19.39 -11.54 -0.88
CA PRO A 498 -19.69 -12.90 -0.43
C PRO A 498 -18.75 -13.94 -1.03
N ARG A 499 -18.42 -13.82 -2.33
CA ARG A 499 -17.49 -14.73 -2.99
C ARG A 499 -16.08 -14.67 -2.39
N LEU A 500 -15.59 -13.50 -1.99
CA LEU A 500 -14.30 -13.34 -1.32
C LEU A 500 -14.29 -14.02 0.05
N ILE A 501 -15.36 -13.93 0.81
CA ILE A 501 -15.53 -14.68 2.07
C ILE A 501 -15.48 -16.20 1.80
N GLU A 502 -16.21 -16.69 0.80
CA GLU A 502 -16.18 -18.11 0.43
C GLU A 502 -14.78 -18.56 0.02
N LEU A 503 -14.07 -17.75 -0.76
CA LEU A 503 -12.69 -18.02 -1.17
C LEU A 503 -11.76 -18.13 0.05
N ALA A 504 -11.83 -17.19 0.99
CA ALA A 504 -11.02 -17.21 2.20
C ALA A 504 -11.28 -18.48 3.02
N ASN A 505 -12.55 -18.83 3.23
CA ASN A 505 -12.95 -20.05 3.95
C ASN A 505 -12.43 -21.33 3.28
N GLN A 506 -12.28 -21.34 1.94
CA GLN A 506 -11.77 -22.50 1.20
C GLN A 506 -10.24 -22.60 1.22
N VAL A 507 -9.52 -21.45 1.14
CA VAL A 507 -8.06 -21.45 0.91
C VAL A 507 -7.27 -21.14 2.17
N ASN A 508 -7.82 -20.40 3.13
CA ASN A 508 -7.24 -20.14 4.44
C ASN A 508 -7.94 -20.96 5.52
N GLY A 509 -9.20 -20.70 5.81
CA GLY A 509 -10.08 -21.51 6.65
C GLY A 509 -9.63 -21.69 8.11
N HIS A 510 -8.65 -20.95 8.58
CA HIS A 510 -8.07 -21.12 9.91
C HIS A 510 -8.53 -20.02 10.89
N ASP A 511 -9.14 -18.95 10.40
CA ASP A 511 -9.54 -17.80 11.21
C ASP A 511 -10.90 -17.22 10.84
N ASN A 512 -11.36 -16.24 11.62
CA ASN A 512 -12.44 -15.34 11.28
C ASN A 512 -12.05 -14.56 10.02
N VAL A 513 -13.02 -14.18 9.21
CA VAL A 513 -12.77 -13.50 7.93
C VAL A 513 -13.65 -12.28 7.80
N SER A 514 -13.02 -11.14 7.62
CA SER A 514 -13.71 -9.88 7.32
C SER A 514 -13.18 -9.24 6.06
N VAL A 515 -14.10 -8.82 5.19
CA VAL A 515 -13.81 -8.18 3.90
C VAL A 515 -14.72 -6.98 3.71
N ALA A 516 -14.14 -5.84 3.35
CA ALA A 516 -14.85 -4.68 2.85
C ALA A 516 -14.28 -4.24 1.50
N LEU A 517 -15.15 -4.07 0.50
CA LEU A 517 -14.80 -3.47 -0.78
C LEU A 517 -15.38 -2.06 -0.89
N MET A 518 -14.55 -1.13 -1.30
CA MET A 518 -14.94 0.21 -1.72
C MET A 518 -14.57 0.39 -3.19
N HIS A 519 -15.56 0.40 -4.08
CA HIS A 519 -15.40 0.63 -5.51
C HIS A 519 -15.57 2.12 -5.81
N CYS A 520 -14.51 2.74 -6.30
CA CYS A 520 -14.53 4.13 -6.77
C CYS A 520 -14.65 4.17 -8.28
N GLN A 521 -15.66 4.91 -8.78
CA GLN A 521 -15.87 5.18 -10.18
C GLN A 521 -15.81 6.69 -10.41
N ILE A 522 -15.10 7.10 -11.46
CA ILE A 522 -14.85 8.51 -11.78
C ILE A 522 -15.24 8.76 -13.23
N SER A 523 -16.09 9.75 -13.46
CA SER A 523 -16.46 10.18 -14.80
C SER A 523 -16.39 11.69 -14.93
N PRO A 524 -16.10 12.24 -16.13
CA PRO A 524 -16.24 13.68 -16.34
C PRO A 524 -17.67 14.12 -16.08
N SER A 525 -17.84 15.22 -15.33
CA SER A 525 -19.17 15.81 -15.09
C SER A 525 -19.76 16.28 -16.42
N VAL A 526 -21.00 15.89 -16.69
CA VAL A 526 -21.71 16.37 -17.87
C VAL A 526 -21.99 17.86 -17.66
N PRO A 527 -21.57 18.76 -18.57
CA PRO A 527 -21.95 20.18 -18.45
C PRO A 527 -23.47 20.31 -18.42
N THR A 528 -24.01 20.81 -17.31
CA THR A 528 -25.44 21.11 -17.14
C THR A 528 -25.86 22.32 -17.97
#